data_f08a59c33b7444d56a5a8b1366843a67
#
_entry.id   f08a59c33b7444d56a5a8b1366843a67
#
_cell.length_a   1.000
_cell.length_b   1.000
_cell.length_c   1.000
_cell.angle_alpha   90.00
_cell.angle_beta   90.00
_cell.angle_gamma   90.00
#
_symmetry.space_group_name_H-M   'P 1'
#
loop_
_entity.id
_entity.type
_entity.pdbx_description
1 polymer ?
#
loop_
_entity_poly.entity_id
_entity_poly.type
_entity_poly.pdbx_seq_one_letter_code
_entity_poly.pdbx_strand_id
1 'polypeptide(L)'
;MEASGICAHTRTDNHPSSAKYLNHSHDSYEIFLLTDGNCTFQVTDSRYHLPHGSLMLFRRGELHRLLPEGNAHLAYGYLQFTREAIPPEPALLEAIDRLFENRQDGCNNLLTPTAASLSFLQMCIRRMSVAASEDPLPLFLCYLRPLIRELLLCGTPLSGEIHRVQRTNSHGDLLFEQVCAYISAHFDTIKDLGFISDRFHYSTVYVNGLFRQRLGVSVWQYVLHKRIDRACDLILDGMRVEKAALCCGFEDYSTFYRIFRKNYGITPSVCRKNGSKPRLVRH
;
A
#
# COMPACT_ATOMS: atom_id res chain seq x y z
N MET A 1 -4.02 3.79 11.83
CA MET A 1 -4.19 2.49 12.51
C MET A 1 -4.40 2.77 13.98
N GLU A 2 -5.22 1.97 14.61
CA GLU A 2 -5.44 2.01 16.04
C GLU A 2 -4.16 1.59 16.78
N ALA A 3 -4.10 1.82 18.09
CA ALA A 3 -2.92 1.48 18.90
C ALA A 3 -2.48 0.00 18.80
N SER A 4 -3.39 -0.89 18.39
CA SER A 4 -3.13 -2.33 18.17
C SER A 4 -2.38 -2.67 16.87
N GLY A 5 -2.15 -1.71 15.98
CA GLY A 5 -1.59 -1.98 14.65
C GLY A 5 -2.52 -2.72 13.68
N ILE A 6 -3.80 -2.85 14.01
CA ILE A 6 -4.81 -3.60 13.24
C ILE A 6 -5.93 -2.66 12.83
N CYS A 7 -6.44 -2.86 11.61
CA CYS A 7 -7.56 -2.11 11.07
C CYS A 7 -8.37 -3.00 10.11
N ALA A 8 -9.66 -3.15 10.36
CA ALA A 8 -10.58 -3.86 9.49
C ALA A 8 -11.79 -3.00 9.16
N HIS A 9 -12.21 -3.00 7.91
CA HIS A 9 -13.39 -2.28 7.47
C HIS A 9 -14.15 -3.05 6.39
N THR A 10 -15.46 -2.85 6.39
CA THR A 10 -16.33 -3.17 5.25
C THR A 10 -16.92 -1.87 4.70
N ARG A 11 -16.98 -1.73 3.40
CA ARG A 11 -17.47 -0.52 2.73
C ARG A 11 -18.35 -0.86 1.55
N THR A 12 -19.36 -0.01 1.33
CA THR A 12 -20.14 0.05 0.10
C THR A 12 -20.05 1.47 -0.45
N ASP A 13 -19.61 1.63 -1.69
CA ASP A 13 -19.61 2.89 -2.42
C ASP A 13 -20.63 2.79 -3.55
N ASN A 14 -21.73 3.52 -3.42
CA ASN A 14 -22.83 3.54 -4.40
C ASN A 14 -22.53 4.42 -5.62
N HIS A 15 -21.48 5.24 -5.55
CA HIS A 15 -21.05 6.14 -6.62
C HIS A 15 -19.51 6.14 -6.71
N PRO A 16 -18.90 5.00 -7.03
CA PRO A 16 -17.45 4.90 -7.08
C PRO A 16 -16.91 5.78 -8.22
N SER A 17 -15.83 6.51 -7.93
CA SER A 17 -15.11 7.27 -8.93
C SER A 17 -13.61 7.17 -8.69
N SER A 18 -12.82 7.17 -9.75
CA SER A 18 -11.36 7.07 -9.65
C SER A 18 -10.73 8.21 -8.84
N ALA A 19 -11.41 9.35 -8.70
CA ALA A 19 -10.96 10.47 -7.88
C ALA A 19 -11.02 10.18 -6.37
N LYS A 20 -11.86 9.24 -5.94
CA LYS A 20 -11.97 8.82 -4.53
C LYS A 20 -10.86 7.88 -4.08
N TYR A 21 -10.28 7.14 -5.01
CA TYR A 21 -9.28 6.10 -4.74
C TYR A 21 -7.92 6.53 -5.25
N LEU A 22 -7.19 7.21 -4.40
CA LEU A 22 -5.84 7.69 -4.73
C LEU A 22 -4.81 6.57 -4.61
N ASN A 23 -3.73 6.74 -5.35
CA ASN A 23 -2.58 5.86 -5.22
C ASN A 23 -1.93 6.05 -3.84
N HIS A 24 -1.72 4.97 -3.10
CA HIS A 24 -1.19 5.01 -1.75
C HIS A 24 -0.38 3.76 -1.42
N SER A 25 0.42 3.86 -0.38
CA SER A 25 1.10 2.74 0.27
C SER A 25 1.01 2.93 1.78
N HIS A 26 1.16 1.87 2.54
CA HIS A 26 1.17 1.88 4.00
C HIS A 26 2.13 0.84 4.55
N ASP A 27 2.60 1.04 5.78
CA ASP A 27 3.50 0.12 6.47
C ASP A 27 2.72 -0.98 7.23
N SER A 28 1.81 -1.62 6.50
CA SER A 28 1.03 -2.75 6.98
C SER A 28 0.78 -3.73 5.84
N TYR A 29 0.63 -4.99 6.16
CA TYR A 29 0.02 -5.97 5.24
C TYR A 29 -1.44 -5.62 5.05
N GLU A 30 -1.96 -5.84 3.85
CA GLU A 30 -3.39 -5.68 3.58
C GLU A 30 -3.94 -6.90 2.86
N ILE A 31 -5.09 -7.36 3.33
CA ILE A 31 -5.94 -8.33 2.67
C ILE A 31 -7.17 -7.56 2.21
N PHE A 32 -7.37 -7.47 0.90
CA PHE A 32 -8.54 -6.82 0.30
C PHE A 32 -9.44 -7.86 -0.34
N LEU A 33 -10.73 -7.78 -0.10
CA LEU A 33 -11.73 -8.68 -0.61
C LEU A 33 -12.86 -7.90 -1.30
N LEU A 34 -13.02 -8.11 -2.61
CA LEU A 34 -14.13 -7.56 -3.36
C LEU A 34 -15.38 -8.41 -3.11
N THR A 35 -16.43 -7.82 -2.53
CA THR A 35 -17.66 -8.52 -2.17
C THR A 35 -18.82 -8.23 -3.11
N ASP A 36 -18.76 -7.15 -3.90
CA ASP A 36 -19.70 -6.87 -4.98
C ASP A 36 -19.14 -5.81 -5.93
N GLY A 37 -19.58 -5.85 -7.20
CA GLY A 37 -19.09 -5.00 -8.26
C GLY A 37 -17.83 -5.52 -8.93
N ASN A 38 -17.23 -4.70 -9.78
CA ASN A 38 -15.97 -4.95 -10.48
C ASN A 38 -15.03 -3.76 -10.34
N CYS A 39 -13.75 -4.03 -10.21
CA CYS A 39 -12.74 -2.99 -10.20
C CYS A 39 -11.42 -3.51 -10.76
N THR A 40 -10.55 -2.59 -11.12
CA THR A 40 -9.16 -2.87 -11.42
C THR A 40 -8.28 -2.35 -10.29
N PHE A 41 -7.34 -3.14 -9.80
CA PHE A 41 -6.22 -2.65 -9.01
C PHE A 41 -5.02 -2.39 -9.90
N GLN A 42 -4.46 -1.21 -9.78
CA GLN A 42 -3.11 -0.92 -10.22
C GLN A 42 -2.18 -1.10 -9.02
N VAL A 43 -1.22 -2.01 -9.15
CA VAL A 43 -0.21 -2.29 -8.12
C VAL A 43 1.14 -2.09 -8.77
N THR A 44 1.83 -1.01 -8.43
CA THR A 44 3.00 -0.55 -9.16
C THR A 44 2.75 -0.53 -10.68
N ASP A 45 3.35 -1.41 -11.46
CA ASP A 45 3.20 -1.49 -12.92
C ASP A 45 2.20 -2.55 -13.40
N SER A 46 1.68 -3.36 -12.46
CA SER A 46 0.73 -4.42 -12.77
C SER A 46 -0.72 -3.94 -12.64
N ARG A 47 -1.60 -4.47 -13.48
CA ARG A 47 -3.04 -4.24 -13.38
C ARG A 47 -3.73 -5.58 -13.20
N TYR A 48 -4.59 -5.62 -12.21
CA TYR A 48 -5.41 -6.77 -11.86
C TYR A 48 -6.88 -6.41 -12.03
N HIS A 49 -7.55 -7.08 -12.95
CA HIS A 49 -9.00 -6.99 -13.07
C HIS A 49 -9.64 -7.90 -12.02
N LEU A 50 -10.50 -7.34 -11.18
CA LEU A 50 -11.13 -8.04 -10.07
C LEU A 50 -12.64 -8.19 -10.32
N PRO A 51 -13.11 -9.38 -10.70
CA PRO A 51 -14.51 -9.71 -10.60
C PRO A 51 -14.93 -9.92 -9.15
N HIS A 52 -16.24 -9.98 -8.92
CA HIS A 52 -16.82 -10.35 -7.62
C HIS A 52 -16.13 -11.57 -6.99
N GLY A 53 -15.83 -11.50 -5.70
CA GLY A 53 -15.18 -12.57 -4.95
C GLY A 53 -13.65 -12.61 -5.06
N SER A 54 -13.04 -11.67 -5.73
CA SER A 54 -11.58 -11.58 -5.84
C SER A 54 -10.93 -11.15 -4.53
N LEU A 55 -9.76 -11.71 -4.27
CA LEU A 55 -8.94 -11.46 -3.10
C LEU A 55 -7.58 -10.92 -3.51
N MET A 56 -7.18 -9.78 -2.95
CA MET A 56 -5.87 -9.18 -3.18
C MET A 56 -5.05 -9.13 -1.90
N LEU A 57 -3.75 -9.37 -2.02
CA LEU A 57 -2.80 -9.18 -0.94
C LEU A 57 -1.83 -8.05 -1.29
N PHE A 58 -1.60 -7.14 -0.35
CA PHE A 58 -0.60 -6.08 -0.48
C PHE A 58 0.41 -6.20 0.65
N ARG A 59 1.70 -6.18 0.30
CA ARG A 59 2.77 -6.14 1.27
C ARG A 59 2.99 -4.72 1.78
N ARG A 60 3.78 -4.58 2.81
CA ARG A 60 4.16 -3.28 3.37
C ARG A 60 4.88 -2.43 2.33
N GLY A 61 4.50 -1.16 2.24
CA GLY A 61 5.10 -0.20 1.30
C GLY A 61 4.75 -0.40 -0.17
N GLU A 62 3.98 -1.43 -0.53
CA GLU A 62 3.58 -1.69 -1.91
C GLU A 62 2.57 -0.66 -2.38
N LEU A 63 2.91 0.08 -3.42
CA LEU A 63 2.08 1.14 -3.96
C LEU A 63 0.93 0.56 -4.76
N HIS A 64 -0.29 0.90 -4.39
CA HIS A 64 -1.50 0.38 -5.04
C HIS A 64 -2.62 1.41 -5.11
N ARG A 65 -3.53 1.17 -6.06
CA ARG A 65 -4.71 2.01 -6.31
C ARG A 65 -5.87 1.18 -6.83
N LEU A 66 -7.04 1.40 -6.27
CA LEU A 66 -8.29 0.87 -6.79
C LEU A 66 -8.82 1.80 -7.89
N LEU A 67 -9.21 1.23 -9.01
CA LEU A 67 -9.85 1.91 -10.13
C LEU A 67 -11.22 1.25 -10.35
N PRO A 68 -12.34 1.92 -9.99
CA PRO A 68 -13.67 1.38 -10.23
C PRO A 68 -13.94 1.20 -11.73
N GLU A 69 -14.67 0.17 -12.08
CA GLU A 69 -15.12 -0.08 -13.45
C GLU A 69 -16.60 0.26 -13.59
N GLY A 70 -16.88 1.18 -14.49
CA GLY A 70 -18.24 1.69 -14.71
C GLY A 70 -18.74 2.56 -13.54
N ASN A 71 -20.06 2.75 -13.50
CA ASN A 71 -20.77 3.53 -12.48
C ASN A 71 -21.55 2.64 -11.49
N ALA A 72 -21.33 1.33 -11.51
CA ALA A 72 -21.97 0.41 -10.60
C ALA A 72 -21.42 0.57 -9.17
N HIS A 73 -22.24 0.24 -8.18
CA HIS A 73 -21.78 0.23 -6.78
C HIS A 73 -20.61 -0.76 -6.59
N LEU A 74 -19.81 -0.47 -5.58
CA LEU A 74 -18.65 -1.27 -5.24
C LEU A 74 -18.72 -1.61 -3.74
N ALA A 75 -18.77 -2.89 -3.40
CA ALA A 75 -18.70 -3.35 -2.02
C ALA A 75 -17.44 -4.18 -1.79
N TYR A 76 -16.74 -3.89 -0.71
CA TYR A 76 -15.49 -4.56 -0.37
C TYR A 76 -15.20 -4.53 1.12
N GLY A 77 -14.36 -5.44 1.55
CA GLY A 77 -13.78 -5.44 2.88
C GLY A 77 -12.26 -5.47 2.82
N TYR A 78 -11.61 -4.94 3.83
CA TYR A 78 -10.16 -5.08 3.98
C TYR A 78 -9.75 -5.25 5.44
N LEU A 79 -8.66 -5.96 5.62
CA LEU A 79 -7.95 -6.13 6.87
C LEU A 79 -6.51 -5.67 6.67
N GLN A 80 -6.08 -4.70 7.47
CA GLN A 80 -4.69 -4.26 7.55
C GLN A 80 -4.11 -4.61 8.91
N PHE A 81 -2.86 -5.09 8.93
CA PHE A 81 -2.13 -5.38 10.17
C PHE A 81 -0.64 -5.14 10.00
N THR A 82 0.00 -4.67 11.07
CA THR A 82 1.44 -4.43 11.07
C THR A 82 2.20 -5.70 11.42
N ARG A 83 3.52 -5.70 11.18
CA ARG A 83 4.41 -6.82 11.55
C ARG A 83 4.42 -7.06 13.05
N GLU A 84 4.33 -6.00 13.85
CA GLU A 84 4.37 -6.01 15.31
C GLU A 84 3.10 -6.64 15.92
N ALA A 85 1.98 -6.61 15.20
CA ALA A 85 0.73 -7.28 15.62
C ALA A 85 0.78 -8.81 15.48
N ILE A 86 1.80 -9.34 14.80
CA ILE A 86 1.94 -10.78 14.55
C ILE A 86 2.73 -11.42 15.69
N PRO A 87 2.23 -12.50 16.30
CA PRO A 87 3.01 -13.26 17.27
C PRO A 87 4.37 -13.72 16.71
N PRO A 88 5.45 -13.70 17.50
CA PRO A 88 6.78 -14.08 17.06
C PRO A 88 6.96 -15.61 16.92
N GLU A 89 6.09 -16.24 16.19
CA GLU A 89 6.08 -17.69 15.95
C GLU A 89 6.75 -17.98 14.59
N PRO A 90 7.84 -18.77 14.54
CA PRO A 90 8.59 -18.97 13.30
C PRO A 90 7.73 -19.47 12.13
N ALA A 91 6.89 -20.47 12.33
CA ALA A 91 6.04 -21.03 11.26
C ALA A 91 4.99 -20.01 10.75
N LEU A 92 4.43 -19.17 11.64
CA LEU A 92 3.49 -18.13 11.26
C LEU A 92 4.18 -17.02 10.49
N LEU A 93 5.36 -16.61 10.94
CA LEU A 93 6.17 -15.58 10.28
C LEU A 93 6.60 -16.04 8.89
N GLU A 94 7.06 -17.28 8.74
CA GLU A 94 7.41 -17.87 7.44
C GLU A 94 6.20 -17.91 6.48
N ALA A 95 5.04 -18.28 6.98
CA ALA A 95 3.80 -18.30 6.20
C ALA A 95 3.41 -16.90 5.70
N ILE A 96 3.57 -15.87 6.55
CA ILE A 96 3.31 -14.47 6.19
C ILE A 96 4.36 -13.97 5.19
N ASP A 97 5.63 -14.27 5.41
CA ASP A 97 6.68 -13.89 4.48
C ASP A 97 6.46 -14.54 3.11
N ARG A 98 6.01 -15.78 3.06
CA ARG A 98 5.64 -16.48 1.82
C ARG A 98 4.47 -15.80 1.08
N LEU A 99 3.45 -15.36 1.80
CA LEU A 99 2.26 -14.73 1.20
C LEU A 99 2.52 -13.28 0.75
N PHE A 100 3.31 -12.53 1.51
CA PHE A 100 3.41 -11.09 1.32
C PHE A 100 4.79 -10.63 0.86
N GLU A 101 5.89 -11.14 1.41
CA GLU A 101 7.23 -10.60 1.19
C GLU A 101 8.01 -11.32 0.08
N ASN A 102 7.87 -12.66 -0.04
CA ASN A 102 8.64 -13.46 -0.99
C ASN A 102 8.09 -13.38 -2.42
N ARG A 103 7.79 -12.18 -2.88
CA ARG A 103 7.32 -11.88 -4.24
C ARG A 103 7.83 -10.52 -4.72
N GLN A 104 7.94 -10.34 -6.02
CA GLN A 104 8.26 -9.04 -6.60
C GLN A 104 7.09 -8.07 -6.43
N ASP A 105 7.40 -6.76 -6.39
CA ASP A 105 6.39 -5.69 -6.37
C ASP A 105 5.42 -5.85 -7.54
N GLY A 106 4.13 -5.75 -7.24
CA GLY A 106 3.08 -5.88 -8.23
C GLY A 106 2.93 -7.26 -8.84
N CYS A 107 3.53 -8.31 -8.26
CA CYS A 107 3.41 -9.69 -8.74
C CYS A 107 2.70 -10.57 -7.72
N ASN A 108 1.85 -11.48 -8.23
CA ASN A 108 1.13 -12.46 -7.39
C ASN A 108 0.29 -11.87 -6.25
N ASN A 109 -0.28 -10.67 -6.49
CA ASN A 109 -1.15 -10.01 -5.53
C ASN A 109 -2.55 -10.63 -5.50
N LEU A 110 -3.05 -11.14 -6.65
CA LEU A 110 -4.39 -11.70 -6.80
C LEU A 110 -4.41 -13.17 -6.37
N LEU A 111 -5.36 -13.54 -5.54
CA LEU A 111 -5.65 -14.91 -5.17
C LEU A 111 -7.08 -15.28 -5.57
N THR A 112 -7.30 -16.56 -5.87
CA THR A 112 -8.61 -17.11 -6.19
C THR A 112 -9.08 -18.00 -5.02
N PRO A 113 -9.92 -17.48 -4.11
CA PRO A 113 -10.47 -18.26 -3.01
C PRO A 113 -11.50 -19.26 -3.50
N THR A 114 -11.62 -20.39 -2.82
CA THR A 114 -12.80 -21.26 -2.94
C THR A 114 -14.01 -20.55 -2.34
N ALA A 115 -15.24 -21.02 -2.66
CA ALA A 115 -16.45 -20.45 -2.05
C ALA A 115 -16.45 -20.57 -0.50
N ALA A 116 -15.88 -21.63 0.03
CA ALA A 116 -15.74 -21.82 1.49
C ALA A 116 -14.74 -20.84 2.09
N SER A 117 -13.57 -20.69 1.47
CA SER A 117 -12.54 -19.72 1.89
C SER A 117 -13.06 -18.29 1.80
N LEU A 118 -13.80 -17.96 0.73
CA LEU A 118 -14.41 -16.64 0.55
C LEU A 118 -15.37 -16.31 1.70
N SER A 119 -16.30 -17.23 2.02
CA SER A 119 -17.26 -17.06 3.10
C SER A 119 -16.58 -16.89 4.46
N PHE A 120 -15.52 -17.65 4.73
CA PHE A 120 -14.73 -17.54 5.94
C PHE A 120 -14.02 -16.19 6.04
N LEU A 121 -13.34 -15.74 4.97
CA LEU A 121 -12.64 -14.47 4.92
C LEU A 121 -13.59 -13.27 5.10
N GLN A 122 -14.76 -13.31 4.44
CA GLN A 122 -15.82 -12.32 4.63
C GLN A 122 -16.28 -12.23 6.09
N MET A 123 -16.53 -13.37 6.71
CA MET A 123 -16.91 -13.44 8.12
C MET A 123 -15.83 -12.83 9.02
N CYS A 124 -14.56 -13.20 8.83
CA CYS A 124 -13.45 -12.68 9.64
C CYS A 124 -13.33 -11.16 9.52
N ILE A 125 -13.30 -10.61 8.30
CA ILE A 125 -13.17 -9.17 8.06
C ILE A 125 -14.39 -8.44 8.66
N ARG A 126 -15.59 -8.94 8.45
CA ARG A 126 -16.81 -8.35 9.01
C ARG A 126 -16.79 -8.29 10.54
N ARG A 127 -16.43 -9.40 11.21
CA ARG A 127 -16.36 -9.43 12.68
C ARG A 127 -15.30 -8.47 13.22
N MET A 128 -14.14 -8.45 12.62
CA MET A 128 -13.08 -7.52 13.01
C MET A 128 -13.45 -6.06 12.73
N SER A 129 -14.18 -5.78 11.64
CA SER A 129 -14.68 -4.44 11.34
C SER A 129 -15.69 -3.93 12.38
N VAL A 130 -16.51 -4.79 12.96
CA VAL A 130 -17.44 -4.44 14.06
C VAL A 130 -16.67 -4.26 15.37
N ALA A 131 -15.68 -5.09 15.65
CA ALA A 131 -14.88 -5.02 16.88
C ALA A 131 -13.85 -3.86 16.87
N ALA A 132 -13.66 -3.19 15.74
CA ALA A 132 -12.69 -2.09 15.61
C ALA A 132 -13.01 -0.85 16.48
N SER A 133 -14.22 -0.76 17.06
CA SER A 133 -14.58 0.28 18.04
C SER A 133 -14.04 0.03 19.45
N GLU A 134 -13.56 -1.19 19.73
CA GLU A 134 -12.99 -1.62 21.00
C GLU A 134 -11.50 -1.93 20.81
N ASP A 135 -11.01 -3.08 21.27
CA ASP A 135 -9.68 -3.58 20.96
C ASP A 135 -9.77 -4.75 19.97
N PRO A 136 -9.36 -4.58 18.69
CA PRO A 136 -9.43 -5.63 17.68
C PRO A 136 -8.37 -6.74 17.87
N LEU A 137 -7.34 -6.53 18.71
CA LEU A 137 -6.19 -7.43 18.82
C LEU A 137 -6.58 -8.85 19.28
N PRO A 138 -7.39 -9.06 20.34
CA PRO A 138 -7.76 -10.42 20.76
C PRO A 138 -8.48 -11.20 19.67
N LEU A 139 -9.40 -10.55 18.95
CA LEU A 139 -10.14 -11.17 17.87
C LEU A 139 -9.26 -11.46 16.66
N PHE A 140 -8.35 -10.52 16.33
CA PHE A 140 -7.35 -10.73 15.29
C PHE A 140 -6.49 -11.95 15.58
N LEU A 141 -5.94 -12.07 16.78
CA LEU A 141 -5.10 -13.21 17.17
C LEU A 141 -5.85 -14.55 17.10
N CYS A 142 -7.15 -14.56 17.43
CA CYS A 142 -8.00 -15.75 17.25
C CYS A 142 -8.15 -16.16 15.79
N TYR A 143 -8.26 -15.20 14.87
CA TYR A 143 -8.48 -15.50 13.45
C TYR A 143 -7.19 -15.58 12.63
N LEU A 144 -6.07 -15.05 13.10
CA LEU A 144 -4.84 -14.91 12.30
C LEU A 144 -4.37 -16.25 11.70
N ARG A 145 -4.21 -17.28 12.52
CA ARG A 145 -3.73 -18.60 12.03
C ARG A 145 -4.68 -19.24 11.02
N PRO A 146 -5.99 -19.37 11.29
CA PRO A 146 -6.90 -19.93 10.30
C PRO A 146 -7.01 -19.06 9.05
N LEU A 147 -6.93 -17.72 9.18
CA LEU A 147 -6.92 -16.81 8.05
C LEU A 147 -5.69 -17.02 7.16
N ILE A 148 -4.50 -17.08 7.74
CA ILE A 148 -3.25 -17.35 6.98
C ILE A 148 -3.31 -18.73 6.32
N ARG A 149 -3.85 -19.74 7.01
CA ARG A 149 -4.05 -21.07 6.42
C ARG A 149 -4.97 -21.02 5.20
N GLU A 150 -6.10 -20.33 5.29
CA GLU A 150 -7.02 -20.17 4.15
C GLU A 150 -6.36 -19.43 2.98
N LEU A 151 -5.57 -18.39 3.25
CA LEU A 151 -4.83 -17.67 2.21
C LEU A 151 -3.81 -18.56 1.50
N LEU A 152 -3.13 -19.45 2.23
CA LEU A 152 -2.19 -20.42 1.65
C LEU A 152 -2.88 -21.50 0.79
N LEU A 153 -4.16 -21.79 1.07
CA LEU A 153 -4.98 -22.72 0.29
C LEU A 153 -5.58 -22.05 -0.97
N CYS A 154 -5.65 -20.72 -1.00
CA CYS A 154 -6.09 -20.01 -2.19
C CYS A 154 -5.07 -20.18 -3.32
N GLY A 155 -5.54 -20.56 -4.50
CA GLY A 155 -4.69 -20.60 -5.70
C GLY A 155 -4.30 -19.22 -6.18
N THR A 156 -3.14 -19.11 -6.79
CA THR A 156 -2.88 -17.98 -7.70
C THR A 156 -3.61 -18.26 -9.02
N PRO A 157 -4.25 -17.26 -9.66
CA PRO A 157 -4.86 -17.46 -10.97
C PRO A 157 -3.84 -18.09 -11.93
N LEU A 158 -4.27 -19.12 -12.66
CA LEU A 158 -3.50 -19.62 -13.80
C LEU A 158 -3.24 -18.40 -14.70
N SER A 159 -2.04 -18.29 -15.23
CA SER A 159 -1.44 -17.13 -15.91
C SER A 159 -2.22 -16.49 -17.08
N GLY A 160 -3.47 -16.88 -17.33
CA GLY A 160 -4.36 -16.32 -18.36
C GLY A 160 -5.29 -15.20 -17.89
N GLU A 161 -5.52 -15.02 -16.58
CA GLU A 161 -6.42 -13.98 -16.04
C GLU A 161 -5.69 -12.81 -15.37
N ILE A 162 -4.40 -12.92 -15.16
CA ILE A 162 -3.59 -11.75 -14.91
C ILE A 162 -3.49 -11.07 -16.28
N HIS A 163 -4.35 -10.12 -16.55
CA HIS A 163 -3.95 -9.06 -17.46
C HIS A 163 -2.81 -8.30 -16.78
N ARG A 164 -1.64 -8.95 -16.69
CA ARG A 164 -0.44 -8.14 -16.91
C ARG A 164 -0.85 -7.38 -18.17
N VAL A 165 -1.07 -6.07 -18.04
CA VAL A 165 -0.87 -5.23 -19.22
C VAL A 165 0.40 -5.82 -19.77
N GLN A 166 0.24 -6.58 -20.92
CA GLN A 166 1.41 -7.19 -21.52
C GLN A 166 2.45 -6.13 -21.35
N ARG A 167 3.54 -6.47 -20.64
CA ARG A 167 4.73 -5.68 -20.80
C ARG A 167 4.95 -5.67 -22.29
N THR A 168 4.21 -4.82 -22.98
CA THR A 168 4.86 -4.14 -24.06
C THR A 168 5.99 -3.55 -23.27
N ASN A 169 7.20 -4.11 -23.45
CA ASN A 169 8.44 -3.49 -23.03
C ASN A 169 8.50 -2.15 -23.75
N SER A 170 7.49 -1.30 -23.50
CA SER A 170 7.52 0.06 -23.97
C SER A 170 8.71 0.65 -23.21
N HIS A 171 9.59 1.25 -23.94
CA HIS A 171 10.73 1.96 -23.40
C HIS A 171 10.35 2.82 -22.16
N GLY A 172 9.10 3.31 -22.11
CA GLY A 172 8.52 4.02 -20.97
C GLY A 172 8.30 3.15 -19.72
N ASP A 173 8.01 1.86 -19.85
CA ASP A 173 7.77 0.97 -18.70
C ASP A 173 9.08 0.66 -17.99
N LEU A 174 10.10 0.29 -18.76
CA LEU A 174 11.44 0.07 -18.22
C LEU A 174 12.01 1.33 -17.56
N LEU A 175 11.83 2.49 -18.20
CA LEU A 175 12.27 3.76 -17.64
C LEU A 175 11.55 4.06 -16.32
N PHE A 176 10.23 3.87 -16.26
CA PHE A 176 9.46 4.08 -15.04
C PHE A 176 9.96 3.21 -13.89
N GLU A 177 10.15 1.89 -14.11
CA GLU A 177 10.71 0.95 -13.13
C GLU A 177 12.10 1.40 -12.65
N GLN A 178 12.97 1.75 -13.58
CA GLN A 178 14.33 2.21 -13.27
C GLN A 178 14.33 3.50 -12.44
N VAL A 179 13.45 4.46 -12.78
CA VAL A 179 13.32 5.72 -12.02
C VAL A 179 12.76 5.45 -10.63
N CYS A 180 11.75 4.59 -10.47
CA CYS A 180 11.21 4.21 -9.17
C CYS A 180 12.26 3.52 -8.29
N ALA A 181 13.03 2.57 -8.85
CA ALA A 181 14.12 1.91 -8.14
C ALA A 181 15.21 2.90 -7.72
N TYR A 182 15.59 3.80 -8.62
CA TYR A 182 16.58 4.84 -8.33
C TYR A 182 16.10 5.78 -7.21
N ILE A 183 14.87 6.28 -7.29
CA ILE A 183 14.29 7.12 -6.24
C ILE A 183 14.25 6.36 -4.90
N SER A 184 13.87 5.10 -4.88
CA SER A 184 13.82 4.29 -3.65
C SER A 184 15.20 4.11 -3.01
N ALA A 185 16.26 4.07 -3.79
CA ALA A 185 17.63 3.94 -3.31
C ALA A 185 18.29 5.29 -2.93
N HIS A 186 17.81 6.43 -3.49
CA HIS A 186 18.50 7.72 -3.42
C HIS A 186 17.61 8.91 -3.05
N PHE A 187 16.39 8.66 -2.52
CA PHE A 187 15.40 9.72 -2.22
C PHE A 187 15.95 10.84 -1.34
N ASP A 188 16.90 10.52 -0.47
CA ASP A 188 17.54 11.44 0.47
C ASP A 188 18.53 12.42 -0.19
N THR A 189 19.13 12.02 -1.31
CA THR A 189 20.14 12.80 -2.03
C THR A 189 19.63 13.54 -3.26
N ILE A 190 18.45 13.20 -3.77
CA ILE A 190 17.83 13.85 -4.93
C ILE A 190 17.43 15.29 -4.57
N LYS A 191 18.12 16.29 -5.08
CA LYS A 191 17.84 17.70 -4.77
C LYS A 191 16.69 18.27 -5.60
N ASP A 192 16.60 17.89 -6.85
CA ASP A 192 15.59 18.37 -7.80
C ASP A 192 15.33 17.33 -8.90
N LEU A 193 14.43 17.65 -9.82
CA LEU A 193 14.11 16.78 -10.94
C LEU A 193 15.22 16.69 -11.99
N GLY A 194 16.16 17.64 -12.00
CA GLY A 194 17.33 17.63 -12.88
C GLY A 194 18.17 16.38 -12.63
N PHE A 195 18.35 15.97 -11.38
CA PHE A 195 19.04 14.71 -11.02
C PHE A 195 18.51 13.49 -11.75
N ILE A 196 17.18 13.40 -11.89
CA ILE A 196 16.53 12.29 -12.58
C ILE A 196 16.67 12.44 -14.09
N SER A 197 16.48 13.66 -14.60
CA SER A 197 16.65 13.99 -16.01
C SER A 197 18.05 13.66 -16.51
N ASP A 198 19.07 14.10 -15.79
CA ASP A 198 20.47 13.90 -16.12
C ASP A 198 20.87 12.42 -16.04
N ARG A 199 20.39 11.73 -15.02
CA ARG A 199 20.71 10.32 -14.79
C ARG A 199 20.14 9.39 -15.86
N PHE A 200 18.92 9.67 -16.32
CA PHE A 200 18.18 8.80 -17.24
C PHE A 200 18.15 9.35 -18.69
N HIS A 201 18.66 10.54 -18.93
CA HIS A 201 18.69 11.21 -20.25
C HIS A 201 17.30 11.43 -20.86
N TYR A 202 16.28 11.69 -20.01
CA TYR A 202 14.93 12.05 -20.43
C TYR A 202 14.51 13.39 -19.85
N SER A 203 13.67 14.12 -20.58
CA SER A 203 13.14 15.38 -20.08
C SER A 203 12.29 15.18 -18.82
N THR A 204 12.36 16.14 -17.89
CA THR A 204 11.53 16.15 -16.68
C THR A 204 10.03 16.08 -17.00
N VAL A 205 9.62 16.67 -18.14
CA VAL A 205 8.22 16.64 -18.62
C VAL A 205 7.80 15.22 -18.95
N TYR A 206 8.63 14.48 -19.67
CA TYR A 206 8.34 13.09 -20.05
C TYR A 206 8.25 12.18 -18.84
N VAL A 207 9.25 12.26 -17.93
CA VAL A 207 9.25 11.43 -16.72
C VAL A 207 8.07 11.78 -15.82
N ASN A 208 7.73 13.06 -15.62
CA ASN A 208 6.53 13.47 -14.90
C ASN A 208 5.24 12.96 -15.57
N GLY A 209 5.18 12.94 -16.89
CA GLY A 209 4.07 12.39 -17.66
C GLY A 209 3.86 10.90 -17.33
N LEU A 210 4.93 10.11 -17.32
CA LEU A 210 4.89 8.70 -16.94
C LEU A 210 4.38 8.51 -15.52
N PHE A 211 4.89 9.27 -14.55
CA PHE A 211 4.47 9.17 -13.15
C PHE A 211 3.01 9.57 -12.96
N ARG A 212 2.56 10.65 -13.59
CA ARG A 212 1.15 11.05 -13.53
C ARG A 212 0.23 10.02 -14.16
N GLN A 213 0.62 9.45 -15.30
CA GLN A 213 -0.14 8.40 -15.97
C GLN A 213 -0.22 7.12 -15.13
N ARG A 214 0.90 6.73 -14.50
CA ARG A 214 1.02 5.47 -13.76
C ARG A 214 0.55 5.57 -12.33
N LEU A 215 0.95 6.62 -11.63
CA LEU A 215 0.76 6.77 -10.19
C LEU A 215 -0.21 7.91 -9.82
N GLY A 216 -0.65 8.73 -10.77
CA GLY A 216 -1.48 9.90 -10.50
C GLY A 216 -0.74 11.04 -9.78
N VAL A 217 0.56 10.91 -9.51
CA VAL A 217 1.38 11.90 -8.82
C VAL A 217 2.57 12.34 -9.67
N SER A 218 3.17 13.49 -9.35
CA SER A 218 4.42 13.88 -9.99
C SER A 218 5.60 13.10 -9.43
N VAL A 219 6.71 13.04 -10.18
CA VAL A 219 7.97 12.45 -9.71
C VAL A 219 8.40 13.06 -8.37
N TRP A 220 8.33 14.39 -8.24
CA TRP A 220 8.70 15.06 -7.00
C TRP A 220 7.80 14.71 -5.82
N GLN A 221 6.49 14.59 -6.05
CA GLN A 221 5.58 14.09 -5.01
C GLN A 221 5.94 12.67 -4.58
N TYR A 222 6.34 11.81 -5.51
CA TYR A 222 6.79 10.46 -5.19
C TYR A 222 8.08 10.47 -4.34
N VAL A 223 9.08 11.31 -4.68
CA VAL A 223 10.29 11.50 -3.86
C VAL A 223 9.92 11.97 -2.45
N LEU A 224 9.06 12.99 -2.35
CA LEU A 224 8.63 13.52 -1.05
C LEU A 224 7.88 12.47 -0.20
N HIS A 225 7.06 11.62 -0.82
CA HIS A 225 6.40 10.53 -0.12
C HIS A 225 7.42 9.55 0.48
N LYS A 226 8.43 9.13 -0.30
CA LYS A 226 9.51 8.26 0.20
C LYS A 226 10.26 8.88 1.37
N ARG A 227 10.59 10.18 1.29
CA ARG A 227 11.25 10.93 2.37
C ARG A 227 10.43 10.95 3.65
N ILE A 228 9.14 11.32 3.55
CA ILE A 228 8.25 11.43 4.71
C ILE A 228 8.02 10.06 5.33
N ASP A 229 7.83 9.05 4.52
CA ASP A 229 7.60 7.69 4.96
C ASP A 229 8.79 7.17 5.77
N ARG A 230 10.00 7.35 5.24
CA ARG A 230 11.23 6.99 5.94
C ARG A 230 11.48 7.84 7.19
N ALA A 231 11.21 9.15 7.14
CA ALA A 231 11.35 10.00 8.31
C ALA A 231 10.38 9.60 9.42
N CYS A 232 9.16 9.19 9.07
CA CYS A 232 8.19 8.67 10.02
C CYS A 232 8.73 7.43 10.75
N ASP A 233 9.30 6.46 10.01
CA ASP A 233 9.90 5.27 10.59
C ASP A 233 11.03 5.63 11.56
N LEU A 234 11.96 6.50 11.15
CA LEU A 234 13.06 6.94 12.02
C LEU A 234 12.58 7.65 13.29
N ILE A 235 11.49 8.42 13.20
CA ILE A 235 10.89 9.10 14.36
C ILE A 235 10.29 8.06 15.34
N LEU A 236 9.63 7.04 14.82
CA LEU A 236 9.05 5.95 15.60
C LEU A 236 10.14 5.09 16.24
N ASP A 237 11.27 4.89 15.57
CA ASP A 237 12.48 4.24 16.08
C ASP A 237 13.22 5.10 17.13
N GLY A 238 12.66 6.26 17.52
CA GLY A 238 13.18 7.11 18.59
C GLY A 238 14.14 8.22 18.14
N MET A 239 14.40 8.35 16.84
CA MET A 239 15.26 9.44 16.33
C MET A 239 14.62 10.81 16.58
N ARG A 240 15.43 11.83 16.87
CA ARG A 240 14.95 13.22 16.96
C ARG A 240 14.35 13.66 15.63
N VAL A 241 13.23 14.37 15.69
CA VAL A 241 12.42 14.75 14.49
C VAL A 241 13.27 15.54 13.50
N GLU A 242 14.05 16.50 13.96
CA GLU A 242 14.92 17.31 13.13
C GLU A 242 16.00 16.47 12.42
N LYS A 243 16.59 15.52 13.17
CA LYS A 243 17.60 14.61 12.62
C LYS A 243 16.99 13.66 11.60
N ALA A 244 15.80 13.12 11.85
CA ALA A 244 15.09 12.26 10.91
C ALA A 244 14.78 12.99 9.60
N ALA A 245 14.34 14.26 9.67
CA ALA A 245 14.10 15.10 8.50
C ALA A 245 15.37 15.28 7.67
N LEU A 246 16.49 15.65 8.30
CA LEU A 246 17.78 15.82 7.63
C LEU A 246 18.26 14.52 6.97
N CYS A 247 18.21 13.41 7.68
CA CYS A 247 18.61 12.09 7.15
C CYS A 247 17.75 11.64 5.95
N CYS A 248 16.54 12.19 5.81
CA CYS A 248 15.66 11.90 4.69
C CYS A 248 15.72 12.96 3.57
N GLY A 249 16.72 13.86 3.58
CA GLY A 249 16.98 14.81 2.50
C GLY A 249 16.11 16.07 2.55
N PHE A 250 15.52 16.43 3.69
CA PHE A 250 14.91 17.75 3.86
C PHE A 250 15.97 18.77 4.27
N GLU A 251 16.09 19.85 3.54
CA GLU A 251 17.08 20.90 3.81
C GLU A 251 16.67 21.80 4.99
N ASP A 252 15.35 21.94 5.20
CA ASP A 252 14.81 22.72 6.31
C ASP A 252 13.64 22.01 7.01
N TYR A 253 13.56 22.25 8.32
CA TYR A 253 12.53 21.65 9.17
C TYR A 253 11.12 22.17 8.85
N SER A 254 10.97 23.41 8.45
CA SER A 254 9.66 24.01 8.18
C SER A 254 8.98 23.36 6.98
N THR A 255 9.75 23.12 5.92
CA THR A 255 9.28 22.36 4.73
C THR A 255 8.91 20.93 5.09
N PHE A 256 9.78 20.23 5.85
CA PHE A 256 9.45 18.90 6.36
C PHE A 256 8.15 18.90 7.17
N TYR A 257 8.04 19.79 8.17
CA TYR A 257 6.87 19.86 9.04
C TYR A 257 5.58 20.08 8.27
N ARG A 258 5.58 21.04 7.32
CA ARG A 258 4.43 21.37 6.49
C ARG A 258 4.00 20.18 5.63
N ILE A 259 4.97 19.50 4.99
CA ILE A 259 4.72 18.36 4.12
C ILE A 259 4.27 17.15 4.94
N PHE A 260 4.90 16.89 6.10
CA PHE A 260 4.51 15.82 7.01
C PHE A 260 3.05 16.00 7.47
N ARG A 261 2.71 17.21 7.98
CA ARG A 261 1.36 17.52 8.43
C ARG A 261 0.33 17.44 7.30
N LYS A 262 0.69 17.89 6.10
CA LYS A 262 -0.17 17.77 4.92
C LYS A 262 -0.48 16.31 4.60
N ASN A 263 0.50 15.42 4.65
CA ASN A 263 0.34 14.02 4.25
C ASN A 263 -0.30 13.16 5.34
N TYR A 264 -0.01 13.42 6.61
CA TYR A 264 -0.48 12.59 7.72
C TYR A 264 -1.57 13.23 8.59
N GLY A 265 -1.92 14.50 8.37
CA GLY A 265 -2.92 15.23 9.17
C GLY A 265 -2.49 15.55 10.60
N ILE A 266 -1.36 15.00 11.06
CA ILE A 266 -0.81 15.19 12.39
C ILE A 266 0.62 15.74 12.31
N THR A 267 1.12 16.26 13.43
CA THR A 267 2.51 16.74 13.49
C THR A 267 3.49 15.60 13.77
N PRO A 268 4.78 15.75 13.38
CA PRO A 268 5.81 14.74 13.69
C PRO A 268 5.92 14.42 15.18
N SER A 269 5.75 15.43 16.05
CA SER A 269 5.78 15.25 17.51
C SER A 269 4.60 14.43 18.03
N VAL A 270 3.42 14.61 17.45
CA VAL A 270 2.23 13.80 17.76
C VAL A 270 2.43 12.37 17.26
N CYS A 271 2.97 12.19 16.04
CA CYS A 271 3.34 10.87 15.53
C CYS A 271 4.25 10.11 16.49
N ARG A 272 5.32 10.78 16.97
CA ARG A 272 6.25 10.21 17.96
C ARG A 272 5.55 9.83 19.27
N LYS A 273 4.67 10.69 19.77
CA LYS A 273 3.92 10.44 21.02
C LYS A 273 2.96 9.26 20.88
N ASN A 274 2.33 9.13 19.73
CA ASN A 274 1.37 8.04 19.45
C ASN A 274 2.05 6.68 19.26
N GLY A 275 3.37 6.63 18.98
CA GLY A 275 4.12 5.40 18.80
C GLY A 275 3.71 4.54 17.60
N SER A 276 2.91 5.11 16.69
CA SER A 276 2.40 4.39 15.51
C SER A 276 2.40 5.27 14.27
N LYS A 277 2.62 4.66 13.10
CA LYS A 277 2.67 5.35 11.82
C LYS A 277 1.27 5.89 11.46
N PRO A 278 1.13 7.20 11.22
CA PRO A 278 -0.16 7.79 10.88
C PRO A 278 -0.56 7.41 9.45
N ARG A 279 -1.86 7.40 9.18
CA ARG A 279 -2.37 7.25 7.82
C ARG A 279 -2.10 8.51 7.00
N LEU A 280 -1.81 8.33 5.72
CA LEU A 280 -1.81 9.43 4.77
C LEU A 280 -3.21 10.05 4.71
N VAL A 281 -3.28 11.36 4.91
CA VAL A 281 -4.53 12.12 4.75
C VAL A 281 -4.89 12.16 3.27
N ARG A 282 -6.10 11.80 2.95
CA ARG A 282 -6.63 11.90 1.58
C ARG A 282 -6.93 13.38 1.30
N HIS A 283 -6.20 13.98 0.38
CA HIS A 283 -6.49 15.29 -0.18
C HIS A 283 -7.11 15.15 -1.56
#